data_267d7c9fb6ee2cca49bd4c7ead449d1d
#
_entry.id   267d7c9fb6ee2cca49bd4c7ead449d1d
#
_cell.length_a   1.000
_cell.length_b   1.000
_cell.length_c   1.000
_cell.angle_alpha   90.00
_cell.angle_beta   90.00
_cell.angle_gamma   90.00
#
_symmetry.space_group_name_H-M   'P 1'
#
loop_
_entity.id
_entity.type
_entity.pdbx_description
1 polymer ?
#
loop_
_entity_poly.entity_id
_entity_poly.type
_entity_poly.pdbx_seq_one_letter_code
_entity_poly.pdbx_strand_id
1 'polypeptide(L)'
;KVSIPLPTDVVVATEFSESAEAVVKPVDQVADNEMILDIGPDTAAHLASLLKDAGTILWNGPVGVFEIDQFGKGTEELSHAIADSRAFSIAGGGDTLAAIDKYAIADRISYISTGGGAFLEYVEGKQLPAVAALEAAAKRG
;
A
#
# COMPACT_ATOMS: atom_id res chain seq x y z
N LYS A 1 -12.20 16.24 -10.05
CA LYS A 1 -10.88 16.21 -10.66
C LYS A 1 -10.01 15.23 -9.85
N VAL A 2 -9.52 14.18 -10.49
CA VAL A 2 -8.67 13.19 -9.83
C VAL A 2 -7.24 13.69 -9.85
N SER A 3 -6.50 13.57 -8.74
CA SER A 3 -5.08 13.86 -8.63
C SER A 3 -4.33 12.54 -8.40
N ILE A 4 -3.24 12.35 -9.11
CA ILE A 4 -2.32 11.22 -8.93
C ILE A 4 -1.00 11.80 -8.44
N PRO A 5 -0.67 11.68 -7.14
CA PRO A 5 0.62 12.15 -6.63
C PRO A 5 1.75 11.27 -7.19
N LEU A 6 2.78 11.91 -7.73
CA LEU A 6 3.97 11.22 -8.23
C LEU A 6 5.11 11.35 -7.22
N PRO A 7 5.96 10.32 -7.09
CA PRO A 7 7.17 10.41 -6.28
C PRO A 7 8.10 11.53 -6.76
N THR A 8 8.74 12.22 -5.84
CA THR A 8 9.79 13.23 -6.11
C THR A 8 11.17 12.71 -5.75
N ASP A 9 11.24 11.79 -4.80
CA ASP A 9 12.45 11.10 -4.37
C ASP A 9 12.16 9.60 -4.16
N VAL A 10 13.20 8.82 -4.26
CA VAL A 10 13.16 7.36 -4.18
C VAL A 10 14.37 6.83 -3.40
N VAL A 11 14.26 5.60 -2.92
CA VAL A 11 15.36 4.85 -2.35
C VAL A 11 15.83 3.82 -3.38
N VAL A 12 17.10 3.88 -3.72
CA VAL A 12 17.69 3.02 -4.75
C VAL A 12 18.81 2.17 -4.17
N ALA A 13 19.10 1.06 -4.85
CA ALA A 13 20.26 0.23 -4.63
C ALA A 13 20.72 -0.40 -5.95
N THR A 14 21.98 -0.83 -6.01
CA THR A 14 22.55 -1.53 -7.19
C THR A 14 22.32 -3.04 -7.14
N GLU A 15 21.88 -3.57 -6.00
CA GLU A 15 21.56 -4.99 -5.82
C GLU A 15 20.31 -5.15 -4.94
N PHE A 16 19.61 -6.26 -5.12
CA PHE A 16 18.47 -6.64 -4.30
C PHE A 16 18.94 -7.60 -3.19
N SER A 17 19.38 -7.05 -2.06
CA SER A 17 19.85 -7.85 -0.92
C SER A 17 19.65 -7.10 0.40
N GLU A 18 19.64 -7.86 1.50
CA GLU A 18 19.58 -7.30 2.87
C GLU A 18 20.82 -6.48 3.23
N SER A 19 21.95 -6.73 2.55
CA SER A 19 23.21 -6.00 2.73
C SER A 19 23.39 -4.83 1.76
N ALA A 20 22.44 -4.61 0.85
CA ALA A 20 22.53 -3.55 -0.14
C ALA A 20 22.53 -2.17 0.52
N GLU A 21 23.39 -1.29 0.03
CA GLU A 21 23.41 0.11 0.46
C GLU A 21 22.19 0.85 -0.12
N ALA A 22 21.34 1.37 0.76
CA ALA A 22 20.18 2.16 0.39
C ALA A 22 20.56 3.64 0.21
N VAL A 23 20.30 4.21 -0.95
CA VAL A 23 20.62 5.60 -1.28
C VAL A 23 19.35 6.34 -1.64
N VAL A 24 19.10 7.48 -0.99
CA VAL A 24 17.99 8.39 -1.34
C VAL A 24 18.43 9.29 -2.50
N LYS A 25 17.60 9.36 -3.53
CA LYS A 25 17.87 10.21 -4.71
C LYS A 25 16.58 10.88 -5.21
N PRO A 26 16.69 12.07 -5.82
CA PRO A 26 15.63 12.60 -6.69
C PRO A 26 15.33 11.62 -7.82
N VAL A 27 14.06 11.53 -8.26
CA VAL A 27 13.64 10.58 -9.30
C VAL A 27 14.35 10.75 -10.63
N ASP A 28 14.80 11.96 -10.95
CA ASP A 28 15.53 12.30 -12.18
C ASP A 28 17.05 12.00 -12.13
N GLN A 29 17.55 11.50 -10.98
CA GLN A 29 18.97 11.18 -10.77
C GLN A 29 19.23 9.69 -10.57
N VAL A 30 18.24 8.84 -10.83
CA VAL A 30 18.39 7.38 -10.79
C VAL A 30 19.25 6.93 -11.97
N ALA A 31 20.33 6.18 -11.71
CA ALA A 31 21.21 5.66 -12.74
C ALA A 31 20.67 4.36 -13.35
N ASP A 32 21.11 4.01 -14.57
CA ASP A 32 20.65 2.84 -15.33
C ASP A 32 20.93 1.49 -14.63
N ASN A 33 21.94 1.46 -13.76
CA ASN A 33 22.31 0.26 -12.97
C ASN A 33 21.68 0.23 -11.57
N GLU A 34 20.78 1.14 -11.25
CA GLU A 34 20.11 1.22 -9.94
C GLU A 34 18.66 0.75 -10.06
N MET A 35 18.20 0.07 -9.03
CA MET A 35 16.81 -0.34 -8.85
C MET A 35 16.14 0.57 -7.85
N ILE A 36 14.93 1.03 -8.15
CA ILE A 36 14.08 1.73 -7.19
C ILE A 36 13.42 0.68 -6.30
N LEU A 37 13.73 0.71 -5.00
CA LEU A 37 13.27 -0.28 -4.03
C LEU A 37 12.31 0.29 -2.98
N ASP A 38 12.22 1.62 -2.84
CA ASP A 38 11.23 2.31 -1.99
C ASP A 38 11.01 3.74 -2.50
N ILE A 39 9.95 4.39 -2.01
CA ILE A 39 9.80 5.84 -2.11
C ILE A 39 10.75 6.52 -1.13
N GLY A 40 11.18 7.74 -1.48
CA GLY A 40 12.01 8.54 -0.60
C GLY A 40 11.21 9.23 0.53
N PRO A 41 11.92 9.81 1.52
CA PRO A 41 11.29 10.42 2.69
C PRO A 41 10.41 11.63 2.36
N ASP A 42 10.76 12.45 1.38
CA ASP A 42 9.95 13.61 0.99
C ASP A 42 8.63 13.16 0.34
N THR A 43 8.68 12.12 -0.49
CA THR A 43 7.50 11.50 -1.08
C THR A 43 6.61 10.88 0.00
N ALA A 44 7.19 10.14 0.95
CA ALA A 44 6.45 9.51 2.04
C ALA A 44 5.75 10.56 2.90
N ALA A 45 6.44 11.63 3.29
CA ALA A 45 5.86 12.73 4.05
C ALA A 45 4.73 13.45 3.30
N HIS A 46 4.88 13.66 1.99
CA HIS A 46 3.82 14.26 1.17
C HIS A 46 2.58 13.36 1.13
N LEU A 47 2.75 12.05 0.86
CA LEU A 47 1.63 11.10 0.85
C LEU A 47 0.97 10.99 2.23
N ALA A 48 1.75 10.95 3.31
CA ALA A 48 1.22 10.95 4.69
C ALA A 48 0.35 12.18 4.97
N SER A 49 0.74 13.36 4.45
CA SER A 49 -0.07 14.57 4.59
C SER A 49 -1.43 14.48 3.87
N LEU A 50 -1.46 13.85 2.68
CA LEU A 50 -2.71 13.61 1.95
C LEU A 50 -3.63 12.63 2.68
N LEU A 51 -3.04 11.57 3.26
CA LEU A 51 -3.79 10.56 4.02
C LEU A 51 -4.42 11.13 5.29
N LYS A 52 -3.78 12.10 5.92
CA LYS A 52 -4.29 12.77 7.12
C LYS A 52 -5.64 13.45 6.89
N ASP A 53 -5.83 14.04 5.71
CA ASP A 53 -7.02 14.80 5.35
C ASP A 53 -8.04 13.98 4.53
N ALA A 54 -7.76 12.69 4.30
CA ALA A 54 -8.65 11.81 3.56
C ALA A 54 -9.93 11.49 4.36
N GLY A 55 -11.06 11.34 3.67
CA GLY A 55 -12.31 10.83 4.26
C GLY A 55 -12.37 9.30 4.29
N THR A 56 -11.88 8.67 3.22
CA THR A 56 -11.79 7.21 3.09
C THR A 56 -10.44 6.86 2.46
N ILE A 57 -9.80 5.83 2.98
CA ILE A 57 -8.54 5.29 2.46
C ILE A 57 -8.76 3.83 2.06
N LEU A 58 -8.43 3.51 0.82
CA LEU A 58 -8.30 2.13 0.36
C LEU A 58 -6.83 1.82 0.16
N TRP A 59 -6.32 0.91 0.98
CA TRP A 59 -4.91 0.52 0.95
C TRP A 59 -4.74 -0.85 0.29
N ASN A 60 -4.02 -0.86 -0.81
CA ASN A 60 -3.77 -2.04 -1.61
C ASN A 60 -2.29 -2.16 -1.95
N GLY A 61 -1.53 -2.63 -1.00
CA GLY A 61 -0.13 -2.98 -1.13
C GLY A 61 0.87 -1.95 -0.59
N PRO A 62 2.07 -2.43 -0.29
CA PRO A 62 3.22 -1.63 0.11
C PRO A 62 3.72 -0.76 -1.06
N VAL A 63 4.53 0.24 -0.75
CA VAL A 63 5.15 1.15 -1.73
C VAL A 63 6.63 0.89 -1.96
N GLY A 64 7.21 -0.07 -1.23
CA GLY A 64 8.60 -0.49 -1.32
C GLY A 64 8.76 -1.94 -0.95
N VAL A 65 10.00 -2.42 -0.94
CA VAL A 65 10.38 -3.79 -0.55
C VAL A 65 10.47 -3.84 0.99
N PHE A 66 9.31 -3.77 1.62
CA PHE A 66 9.20 -3.61 3.09
C PHE A 66 9.72 -4.82 3.88
N GLU A 67 9.92 -5.96 3.24
CA GLU A 67 10.55 -7.15 3.83
C GLU A 67 12.00 -6.86 4.26
N ILE A 68 12.69 -5.96 3.54
CA ILE A 68 14.04 -5.51 3.83
C ILE A 68 13.97 -4.13 4.50
N ASP A 69 14.43 -4.02 5.73
CA ASP A 69 14.17 -2.85 6.58
C ASP A 69 14.62 -1.51 5.98
N GLN A 70 15.76 -1.46 5.27
CA GLN A 70 16.22 -0.23 4.63
C GLN A 70 15.38 0.20 3.42
N PHE A 71 14.54 -0.69 2.87
CA PHE A 71 13.63 -0.42 1.75
C PHE A 71 12.17 -0.45 2.17
N GLY A 72 11.90 -0.50 3.48
CA GLY A 72 10.55 -0.53 4.05
C GLY A 72 10.09 0.77 4.69
N LYS A 73 10.92 1.80 4.70
CA LYS A 73 10.63 3.05 5.42
C LYS A 73 9.43 3.80 4.87
N GLY A 74 9.25 3.81 3.54
CA GLY A 74 8.08 4.39 2.90
C GLY A 74 6.79 3.67 3.32
N THR A 75 6.79 2.34 3.30
CA THR A 75 5.64 1.53 3.75
C THR A 75 5.36 1.72 5.24
N GLU A 76 6.40 1.78 6.08
CA GLU A 76 6.27 2.04 7.51
C GLU A 76 5.59 3.39 7.78
N GLU A 77 6.06 4.47 7.15
CA GLU A 77 5.51 5.82 7.32
C GLU A 77 4.05 5.89 6.85
N LEU A 78 3.73 5.34 5.68
CA LEU A 78 2.35 5.30 5.18
C LEU A 78 1.44 4.45 6.07
N SER A 79 1.94 3.31 6.58
CA SER A 79 1.20 2.45 7.51
C SER A 79 0.77 3.22 8.75
N HIS A 80 1.69 3.95 9.36
CA HIS A 80 1.40 4.79 10.53
C HIS A 80 0.49 5.97 10.17
N ALA A 81 0.69 6.62 9.03
CA ALA A 81 -0.17 7.71 8.56
C ALA A 81 -1.62 7.25 8.34
N ILE A 82 -1.83 6.04 7.78
CA ILE A 82 -3.15 5.44 7.64
C ILE A 82 -3.77 5.14 9.01
N ALA A 83 -2.99 4.54 9.91
CA ALA A 83 -3.43 4.20 11.26
C ALA A 83 -3.81 5.44 12.09
N ASP A 84 -3.10 6.56 11.90
CA ASP A 84 -3.34 7.83 12.61
C ASP A 84 -4.42 8.70 11.97
N SER A 85 -4.82 8.39 10.74
CA SER A 85 -5.85 9.13 10.03
C SER A 85 -7.24 8.93 10.65
N ARG A 86 -8.08 9.95 10.57
CA ARG A 86 -9.51 9.85 10.92
C ARG A 86 -10.37 9.22 9.83
N ALA A 87 -9.77 8.91 8.69
CA ALA A 87 -10.45 8.30 7.56
C ALA A 87 -10.99 6.91 7.92
N PHE A 88 -12.06 6.51 7.25
CA PHE A 88 -12.44 5.10 7.22
C PHE A 88 -11.44 4.34 6.35
N SER A 89 -10.60 3.53 6.97
CA SER A 89 -9.51 2.81 6.30
C SER A 89 -9.91 1.38 5.97
N ILE A 90 -9.68 0.99 4.73
CA ILE A 90 -9.92 -0.36 4.21
C ILE A 90 -8.61 -0.91 3.69
N ALA A 91 -8.19 -2.07 4.16
CA ALA A 91 -6.98 -2.75 3.69
C ALA A 91 -7.35 -4.07 3.02
N GLY A 92 -6.69 -4.38 1.90
CA GLY A 92 -6.87 -5.63 1.17
C GLY A 92 -5.59 -6.05 0.44
N GLY A 93 -5.47 -7.37 0.19
CA GLY A 93 -4.30 -7.98 -0.43
C GLY A 93 -3.30 -8.55 0.58
N GLY A 94 -2.65 -9.67 0.22
CA GLY A 94 -1.77 -10.42 1.11
C GLY A 94 -0.59 -9.60 1.62
N ASP A 95 0.06 -8.84 0.74
CA ASP A 95 1.22 -8.01 1.09
C ASP A 95 0.81 -6.84 1.99
N THR A 96 -0.41 -6.30 1.82
CA THR A 96 -0.95 -5.28 2.72
C THR A 96 -1.15 -5.83 4.12
N LEU A 97 -1.69 -7.04 4.25
CA LEU A 97 -1.87 -7.70 5.54
C LEU A 97 -0.52 -7.99 6.21
N ALA A 98 0.48 -8.41 5.44
CA ALA A 98 1.83 -8.62 5.96
C ALA A 98 2.46 -7.31 6.48
N ALA A 99 2.25 -6.19 5.81
CA ALA A 99 2.70 -4.87 6.28
C ALA A 99 1.95 -4.44 7.56
N ILE A 100 0.65 -4.65 7.64
CA ILE A 100 -0.17 -4.39 8.84
C ILE A 100 0.37 -5.16 10.04
N ASP A 101 0.73 -6.42 9.85
CA ASP A 101 1.28 -7.30 10.87
C ASP A 101 2.68 -6.83 11.30
N LYS A 102 3.57 -6.57 10.33
CA LYS A 102 4.94 -6.10 10.57
C LYS A 102 4.96 -4.83 11.41
N TYR A 103 4.09 -3.87 11.11
CA TYR A 103 4.05 -2.57 11.80
C TYR A 103 3.03 -2.51 12.94
N ALA A 104 2.39 -3.64 13.29
CA ALA A 104 1.49 -3.81 14.43
C ALA A 104 0.35 -2.76 14.50
N ILE A 105 -0.32 -2.50 13.38
CA ILE A 105 -1.36 -1.46 13.27
C ILE A 105 -2.77 -2.01 13.04
N ALA A 106 -2.98 -3.32 13.16
CA ALA A 106 -4.25 -3.98 12.83
C ALA A 106 -5.47 -3.36 13.56
N ASP A 107 -5.31 -3.05 14.85
CA ASP A 107 -6.39 -2.46 15.67
C ASP A 107 -6.78 -1.03 15.27
N ARG A 108 -6.00 -0.41 14.40
CA ARG A 108 -6.17 0.98 13.95
C ARG A 108 -6.63 1.09 12.50
N ILE A 109 -6.89 -0.04 11.84
CA ILE A 109 -7.48 -0.12 10.50
C ILE A 109 -8.96 -0.42 10.64
N SER A 110 -9.82 0.37 10.00
CA SER A 110 -11.28 0.25 10.16
C SER A 110 -11.84 -1.06 9.63
N TYR A 111 -11.30 -1.57 8.52
CA TYR A 111 -11.69 -2.85 7.93
C TYR A 111 -10.50 -3.52 7.22
N ILE A 112 -10.24 -4.77 7.57
CA ILE A 112 -9.21 -5.60 6.93
C ILE A 112 -9.91 -6.72 6.15
N SER A 113 -9.77 -6.71 4.82
CA SER A 113 -10.33 -7.74 3.96
C SER A 113 -9.41 -8.95 3.88
N THR A 114 -9.97 -10.13 4.13
CA THR A 114 -9.30 -11.42 3.89
C THR A 114 -9.62 -12.01 2.52
N GLY A 115 -10.40 -11.29 1.70
CA GLY A 115 -10.88 -11.75 0.39
C GLY A 115 -9.83 -11.74 -0.72
N GLY A 116 -8.62 -11.23 -0.47
CA GLY A 116 -7.53 -11.18 -1.45
C GLY A 116 -7.93 -10.49 -2.76
N GLY A 117 -7.63 -11.11 -3.90
CA GLY A 117 -7.96 -10.58 -5.24
C GLY A 117 -9.45 -10.39 -5.48
N ALA A 118 -10.30 -11.23 -4.91
CA ALA A 118 -11.76 -11.10 -5.03
C ALA A 118 -12.27 -9.79 -4.41
N PHE A 119 -11.67 -9.33 -3.31
CA PHE A 119 -12.00 -8.03 -2.73
C PHE A 119 -11.72 -6.88 -3.71
N LEU A 120 -10.58 -6.91 -4.38
CA LEU A 120 -10.20 -5.90 -5.37
C LEU A 120 -11.13 -5.91 -6.58
N GLU A 121 -11.46 -7.09 -7.09
CA GLU A 121 -12.42 -7.24 -8.18
C GLU A 121 -13.81 -6.72 -7.80
N TYR A 122 -14.25 -6.95 -6.57
CA TYR A 122 -15.51 -6.41 -6.06
C TYR A 122 -15.51 -4.88 -6.03
N VAL A 123 -14.42 -4.28 -5.53
CA VAL A 123 -14.26 -2.80 -5.48
C VAL A 123 -14.23 -2.19 -6.88
N GLU A 124 -13.68 -2.91 -7.87
CA GLU A 124 -13.74 -2.53 -9.29
C GLU A 124 -15.16 -2.61 -9.90
N GLY A 125 -16.13 -3.16 -9.17
CA GLY A 125 -17.51 -3.35 -9.64
C GLY A 125 -17.73 -4.63 -10.43
N LYS A 126 -16.79 -5.57 -10.42
CA LYS A 126 -16.94 -6.89 -11.06
C LYS A 126 -17.90 -7.77 -10.27
N GLN A 127 -18.70 -8.56 -10.99
CA GLN A 127 -19.53 -9.59 -10.37
C GLN A 127 -18.68 -10.79 -9.97
N LEU A 128 -18.65 -11.12 -8.67
CA LEU A 128 -17.91 -12.28 -8.18
C LEU A 128 -18.70 -13.58 -8.46
N PRO A 129 -18.10 -14.59 -9.09
CA PRO A 129 -18.80 -15.82 -9.45
C PRO A 129 -19.46 -16.56 -8.27
N ALA A 130 -18.79 -16.62 -7.12
CA ALA A 130 -19.31 -17.26 -5.92
C ALA A 130 -20.51 -16.51 -5.35
N VAL A 131 -20.45 -15.17 -5.30
CA VAL A 131 -21.57 -14.33 -4.84
C VAL A 131 -22.75 -14.47 -5.79
N ALA A 132 -22.53 -14.41 -7.11
CA ALA A 132 -23.57 -14.61 -8.11
C ALA A 132 -24.26 -15.98 -7.99
N ALA A 133 -23.50 -17.03 -7.71
CA ALA A 133 -24.05 -18.38 -7.51
C ALA A 133 -24.93 -18.45 -6.26
N LEU A 134 -24.51 -17.83 -5.15
CA LEU A 134 -25.30 -17.76 -3.91
C LEU A 134 -26.58 -16.94 -4.09
N GLU A 135 -26.51 -15.80 -4.76
CA GLU A 135 -27.69 -14.98 -5.08
C GLU A 135 -28.67 -15.72 -5.99
N ALA A 136 -28.16 -16.46 -7.00
CA ALA A 136 -28.99 -17.28 -7.86
C ALA A 136 -29.66 -18.45 -7.10
N ALA A 137 -28.96 -19.05 -6.14
CA ALA A 137 -29.52 -20.09 -5.28
C ALA A 137 -30.62 -19.52 -4.36
N ALA A 138 -30.39 -18.36 -3.76
CA ALA A 138 -31.37 -17.70 -2.89
C ALA A 138 -32.67 -17.32 -3.64
N LYS A 139 -32.60 -17.01 -4.93
CA LYS A 139 -33.77 -16.70 -5.76
C LYS A 139 -34.55 -17.93 -6.21
N ARG A 140 -34.02 -19.15 -6.03
CA ARG A 140 -34.66 -20.42 -6.39
C ARG A 140 -35.38 -21.10 -5.23
N GLY A 141 -35.09 -20.69 -4.01
CA GLY A 141 -35.77 -21.13 -2.78
C GLY A 141 -36.92 -20.23 -2.39
#